data_9bdd889b138768a1d6fa6e9b16f634a1
#
_entry.id   9bdd889b138768a1d6fa6e9b16f634a1
#
_cell.length_a   1.000
_cell.length_b   1.000
_cell.length_c   1.000
_cell.angle_alpha   90.00
_cell.angle_beta   90.00
_cell.angle_gamma   90.00
#
_symmetry.space_group_name_H-M   'P 1'
#
loop_
_entity.id
_entity.type
_entity.pdbx_description
1 polymer ?
#
loop_
_entity_poly.entity_id
_entity_poly.type
_entity_poly.pdbx_seq_one_letter_code
_entity_poly.pdbx_strand_id
1 'polypeptide(L)'
;MSLDNGIVRIKPRGDRAGGGMYLFFDTETTGLPRDWRAPITDLSNWPRLVQLAYLLYDDDGNKISGGNTIVKPDGFTIPEDAARIHGITTTRAEKEGKDLQIVLLDFHKVIQRADYLVAHNIRFDEKIVGAEFLRNKMEDCIPAKKKICTMQSSTNYCALPGTCGYKWPKLAELHQKLFHTGFEEAHNAAADIAATVKCFWELKRLGIIEL
;
A
#
# COMPACT_ATOMS: atom_id res chain seq x y z
N MET A 1 38.84 -29.38 -9.77
CA MET A 1 37.38 -29.24 -9.69
C MET A 1 37.08 -28.06 -8.76
N SER A 2 36.84 -26.91 -9.32
CA SER A 2 36.56 -25.68 -8.59
C SER A 2 35.06 -25.52 -8.49
N LEU A 3 34.54 -25.41 -7.26
CA LEU A 3 33.12 -25.15 -6.99
C LEU A 3 32.89 -23.63 -7.10
N ASP A 4 32.27 -23.24 -8.18
CA ASP A 4 31.81 -21.86 -8.38
C ASP A 4 30.57 -21.61 -7.51
N ASN A 5 30.77 -20.89 -6.41
CA ASN A 5 29.68 -20.38 -5.59
C ASN A 5 28.97 -19.24 -6.35
N GLY A 6 27.80 -19.55 -6.91
CA GLY A 6 26.95 -18.60 -7.64
C GLY A 6 26.42 -17.47 -6.78
N ILE A 7 27.26 -16.48 -6.49
CA ILE A 7 26.86 -15.20 -5.95
C ILE A 7 26.21 -14.41 -7.09
N VAL A 8 24.88 -14.35 -7.10
CA VAL A 8 24.14 -13.41 -7.94
C VAL A 8 24.55 -12.00 -7.55
N ARG A 9 25.52 -11.42 -8.23
CA ARG A 9 25.86 -10.01 -8.13
C ARG A 9 24.68 -9.20 -8.66
N ILE A 10 23.87 -8.63 -7.77
CA ILE A 10 22.93 -7.57 -8.12
C ILE A 10 23.78 -6.42 -8.64
N LYS A 11 23.67 -6.12 -9.95
CA LYS A 11 24.34 -4.97 -10.55
C LYS A 11 23.91 -3.72 -9.79
N PRO A 12 24.86 -2.85 -9.35
CA PRO A 12 24.50 -1.55 -8.81
C PRO A 12 23.71 -0.77 -9.86
N ARG A 13 22.77 0.07 -9.43
CA ARG A 13 21.97 0.98 -10.27
C ARG A 13 22.89 1.71 -11.25
N GLY A 14 22.99 1.22 -12.48
CA GLY A 14 23.50 2.00 -13.59
C GLY A 14 22.55 3.16 -13.82
N ASP A 15 23.07 4.33 -14.16
CA ASP A 15 22.36 5.56 -14.48
C ASP A 15 21.11 5.27 -15.30
N ARG A 16 19.93 5.29 -14.64
CA ARG A 16 18.65 5.24 -15.33
C ARG A 16 18.44 6.62 -15.93
N ALA A 17 18.43 6.71 -17.25
CA ALA A 17 17.85 7.86 -17.93
C ALA A 17 16.41 8.05 -17.40
N GLY A 18 16.21 9.05 -16.59
CA GLY A 18 15.05 9.86 -16.31
C GLY A 18 13.68 9.20 -16.13
N GLY A 19 13.49 8.21 -15.24
CA GLY A 19 12.15 7.75 -14.94
C GLY A 19 12.03 7.22 -13.50
N GLY A 20 11.00 7.62 -12.76
CA GLY A 20 10.74 7.20 -11.38
C GLY A 20 10.10 5.80 -11.30
N MET A 21 10.32 5.11 -10.19
CA MET A 21 9.63 3.84 -9.86
C MET A 21 8.54 4.11 -8.83
N TYR A 22 7.31 3.72 -9.14
CA TYR A 22 6.12 3.95 -8.31
C TYR A 22 5.65 2.65 -7.71
N LEU A 23 5.69 2.57 -6.39
CA LEU A 23 5.15 1.44 -5.64
C LEU A 23 3.79 1.82 -5.08
N PHE A 24 2.76 1.25 -5.67
CA PHE A 24 1.40 1.31 -5.14
C PHE A 24 1.23 0.20 -4.12
N PHE A 25 0.56 0.48 -3.01
CA PHE A 25 0.26 -0.55 -2.02
C PHE A 25 -1.00 -0.20 -1.23
N ASP A 26 -1.63 -1.23 -0.71
CA ASP A 26 -2.86 -1.16 0.06
C ASP A 26 -2.86 -2.27 1.11
N THR A 27 -3.46 -2.00 2.28
CA THR A 27 -3.44 -2.91 3.42
C THR A 27 -4.83 -3.17 3.97
N GLU A 28 -5.17 -4.46 4.19
CA GLU A 28 -6.27 -4.85 5.04
C GLU A 28 -5.77 -5.16 6.45
N THR A 29 -6.56 -4.82 7.45
CA THR A 29 -6.11 -4.84 8.84
C THR A 29 -7.18 -5.38 9.78
N THR A 30 -6.80 -5.63 11.04
CA THR A 30 -7.72 -6.04 12.11
C THR A 30 -8.65 -4.92 12.58
N GLY A 31 -8.66 -3.75 11.93
CA GLY A 31 -9.50 -2.61 12.24
C GLY A 31 -8.79 -1.28 12.06
N LEU A 32 -9.19 -0.25 12.82
CA LEU A 32 -8.63 1.09 12.76
C LEU A 32 -7.79 1.39 14.01
N PRO A 33 -6.84 2.36 13.94
CA PRO A 33 -6.09 2.79 15.11
C PRO A 33 -7.04 3.48 16.13
N ARG A 34 -6.73 3.37 17.39
CA ARG A 34 -7.48 4.07 18.45
C ARG A 34 -7.24 5.57 18.43
N ASP A 35 -6.02 5.99 18.15
CA ASP A 35 -5.61 7.38 17.94
C ASP A 35 -4.79 7.51 16.66
N TRP A 36 -5.32 8.27 15.69
CA TRP A 36 -4.66 8.57 14.42
C TRP A 36 -3.38 9.42 14.55
N ARG A 37 -3.19 10.07 15.71
CA ARG A 37 -2.03 10.92 16.00
C ARG A 37 -0.92 10.17 16.73
N ALA A 38 -1.19 8.96 17.20
CA ALA A 38 -0.22 8.19 17.95
C ALA A 38 1.07 7.98 17.14
N PRO A 39 2.24 7.99 17.79
CA PRO A 39 3.49 7.64 17.11
C PRO A 39 3.47 6.18 16.67
N ILE A 40 4.23 5.86 15.62
CA ILE A 40 4.32 4.50 15.09
C ILE A 40 4.87 3.51 16.12
N THR A 41 5.63 4.01 17.10
CA THR A 41 6.22 3.22 18.20
C THR A 41 5.18 2.78 19.23
N ASP A 42 3.99 3.39 19.27
CA ASP A 42 2.87 2.87 20.05
C ASP A 42 2.22 1.69 19.33
N LEU A 43 2.89 0.55 19.39
CA LEU A 43 2.48 -0.67 18.69
C LEU A 43 1.11 -1.20 19.17
N SER A 44 0.67 -0.81 20.37
CA SER A 44 -0.64 -1.20 20.90
C SER A 44 -1.79 -0.43 20.25
N ASN A 45 -1.50 0.73 19.65
CA ASN A 45 -2.48 1.58 18.97
C ASN A 45 -2.78 1.12 17.54
N TRP A 46 -1.77 0.60 16.83
CA TRP A 46 -1.88 0.27 15.41
C TRP A 46 -2.42 -1.15 15.22
N PRO A 47 -3.46 -1.34 14.37
CA PRO A 47 -3.99 -2.67 14.09
C PRO A 47 -2.95 -3.57 13.41
N ARG A 48 -3.24 -4.86 13.39
CA ARG A 48 -2.38 -5.86 12.76
C ARG A 48 -2.67 -5.95 11.26
N LEU A 49 -1.64 -6.19 10.48
CA LEU A 49 -1.74 -6.43 9.05
C LEU A 49 -2.40 -7.78 8.78
N VAL A 50 -3.44 -7.78 7.94
CA VAL A 50 -4.18 -8.99 7.52
C VAL A 50 -3.89 -9.34 6.07
N GLN A 51 -3.79 -8.35 5.19
CA GLN A 51 -3.43 -8.53 3.79
C GLN A 51 -2.58 -7.36 3.32
N LEU A 52 -1.63 -7.65 2.46
CA LEU A 52 -0.81 -6.65 1.76
C LEU A 52 -0.89 -6.90 0.27
N ALA A 53 -1.39 -5.90 -0.47
CA ALA A 53 -1.33 -5.87 -1.92
C ALA A 53 -0.36 -4.78 -2.37
N TYR A 54 0.41 -5.04 -3.45
CA TYR A 54 1.27 -4.03 -4.05
C TYR A 54 1.47 -4.22 -5.55
N LEU A 55 1.72 -3.12 -6.24
CA LEU A 55 2.05 -3.08 -7.66
C LEU A 55 3.20 -2.09 -7.86
N LEU A 56 4.26 -2.51 -8.54
CA LEU A 56 5.40 -1.67 -8.90
C LEU A 56 5.34 -1.33 -10.39
N TYR A 57 5.43 -0.06 -10.72
CA TYR A 57 5.39 0.48 -12.07
C TYR A 57 6.62 1.34 -12.35
N ASP A 58 7.03 1.42 -13.63
CA ASP A 58 7.95 2.43 -14.10
C ASP A 58 7.22 3.73 -14.47
N ASP A 59 7.97 4.75 -14.90
CA ASP A 59 7.43 6.07 -15.26
C ASP A 59 6.61 6.06 -16.57
N ASP A 60 6.82 5.05 -17.42
CA ASP A 60 6.04 4.84 -18.64
C ASP A 60 4.69 4.14 -18.37
N GLY A 61 4.42 3.78 -17.12
CA GLY A 61 3.20 3.07 -16.71
C GLY A 61 3.24 1.57 -16.98
N ASN A 62 4.42 0.98 -17.20
CA ASN A 62 4.56 -0.46 -17.34
C ASN A 62 4.63 -1.12 -15.97
N LYS A 63 3.83 -2.16 -15.76
CA LYS A 63 3.88 -2.97 -14.52
C LYS A 63 5.15 -3.81 -14.51
N ILE A 64 5.97 -3.64 -13.48
CA ILE A 64 7.23 -4.35 -13.29
C ILE A 64 7.05 -5.59 -12.41
N SER A 65 6.28 -5.47 -11.33
CA SER A 65 6.00 -6.56 -10.40
C SER A 65 4.75 -6.29 -9.58
N GLY A 66 4.28 -7.27 -8.84
CA GLY A 66 3.17 -7.11 -7.91
C GLY A 66 3.00 -8.33 -7.02
N GLY A 67 2.30 -8.14 -5.92
CA GLY A 67 1.94 -9.17 -4.97
C GLY A 67 0.61 -8.87 -4.31
N ASN A 68 -0.07 -9.91 -3.88
CA ASN A 68 -1.28 -9.84 -3.09
C ASN A 68 -1.26 -11.03 -2.13
N THR A 69 -1.06 -10.77 -0.84
CA THR A 69 -0.76 -11.84 0.11
C THR A 69 -1.53 -11.63 1.41
N ILE A 70 -2.29 -12.63 1.80
CA ILE A 70 -2.89 -12.74 3.13
C ILE A 70 -1.78 -13.10 4.12
N VAL A 71 -1.79 -12.46 5.28
CA VAL A 71 -0.86 -12.71 6.37
C VAL A 71 -1.47 -13.74 7.32
N LYS A 72 -0.69 -14.75 7.69
CA LYS A 72 -1.10 -15.72 8.70
C LYS A 72 -1.09 -15.04 10.07
N PRO A 73 -2.21 -15.07 10.83
CA PRO A 73 -2.24 -14.49 12.16
C PRO A 73 -1.27 -15.20 13.11
N ASP A 74 -0.49 -14.43 13.84
CA ASP A 74 0.38 -14.92 14.92
C ASP A 74 0.13 -14.08 16.18
N GLY A 75 -0.43 -14.71 17.20
CA GLY A 75 -0.78 -14.07 18.48
C GLY A 75 -1.96 -13.08 18.41
N PHE A 76 -2.77 -13.10 17.35
CA PHE A 76 -3.99 -12.31 17.23
C PHE A 76 -5.07 -13.03 16.42
N THR A 77 -6.31 -12.56 16.54
CA THR A 77 -7.44 -12.98 15.69
C THR A 77 -7.95 -11.80 14.88
N ILE A 78 -8.59 -12.07 13.76
CA ILE A 78 -9.23 -11.05 12.92
C ILE A 78 -10.64 -10.85 13.45
N PRO A 79 -11.01 -9.63 13.92
CA PRO A 79 -12.36 -9.32 14.38
C PRO A 79 -13.41 -9.53 13.29
N GLU A 80 -14.61 -9.94 13.68
CA GLU A 80 -15.69 -10.22 12.71
C GLU A 80 -16.12 -8.99 11.92
N ASP A 81 -16.08 -7.80 12.53
CA ASP A 81 -16.39 -6.53 11.85
C ASP A 81 -15.37 -6.20 10.77
N ALA A 82 -14.08 -6.41 11.02
CA ALA A 82 -13.03 -6.29 10.01
C ALA A 82 -13.22 -7.37 8.91
N ALA A 83 -13.44 -8.62 9.30
CA ALA A 83 -13.67 -9.72 8.35
C ALA A 83 -14.89 -9.49 7.45
N ARG A 84 -15.95 -8.82 7.94
CA ARG A 84 -17.11 -8.43 7.11
C ARG A 84 -16.76 -7.39 6.05
N ILE A 85 -15.75 -6.55 6.28
CA ILE A 85 -15.33 -5.52 5.35
C ILE A 85 -14.48 -6.12 4.23
N HIS A 86 -13.40 -6.83 4.56
CA HIS A 86 -12.43 -7.32 3.56
C HIS A 86 -12.56 -8.82 3.22
N GLY A 87 -13.51 -9.53 3.82
CA GLY A 87 -13.80 -10.94 3.50
C GLY A 87 -12.77 -11.96 4.00
N ILE A 88 -11.80 -11.56 4.86
CA ILE A 88 -10.75 -12.46 5.35
C ILE A 88 -11.03 -12.78 6.82
N THR A 89 -11.48 -14.00 7.08
CA THR A 89 -11.67 -14.51 8.44
C THR A 89 -10.36 -15.04 9.02
N THR A 90 -10.27 -15.19 10.35
CA THR A 90 -9.12 -15.83 11.03
C THR A 90 -8.84 -17.20 10.42
N THR A 91 -9.85 -18.04 10.27
CA THR A 91 -9.70 -19.41 9.70
C THR A 91 -9.16 -19.37 8.26
N ARG A 92 -9.64 -18.42 7.43
CA ARG A 92 -9.13 -18.26 6.09
C ARG A 92 -7.66 -17.82 6.10
N ALA A 93 -7.32 -16.85 6.95
CA ALA A 93 -5.96 -16.35 7.07
C ALA A 93 -4.98 -17.40 7.63
N GLU A 94 -5.43 -18.27 8.55
CA GLU A 94 -4.63 -19.40 9.03
C GLU A 94 -4.33 -20.43 7.93
N LYS A 95 -5.29 -20.66 7.03
CA LYS A 95 -5.19 -21.66 5.95
C LYS A 95 -4.40 -21.15 4.74
N GLU A 96 -4.64 -19.90 4.32
CA GLU A 96 -4.14 -19.34 3.06
C GLU A 96 -2.98 -18.35 3.28
N GLY A 97 -2.82 -17.85 4.51
CA GLY A 97 -1.86 -16.81 4.85
C GLY A 97 -0.42 -17.29 4.86
N LYS A 98 0.48 -16.38 4.51
CA LYS A 98 1.92 -16.56 4.63
C LYS A 98 2.43 -15.96 5.94
N ASP A 99 3.55 -16.47 6.39
CA ASP A 99 4.29 -15.89 7.52
C ASP A 99 4.55 -14.40 7.31
N LEU A 100 4.24 -13.60 8.34
CA LEU A 100 4.36 -12.14 8.29
C LEU A 100 5.80 -11.70 7.99
N GLN A 101 6.80 -12.36 8.57
CA GLN A 101 8.19 -11.98 8.35
C GLN A 101 8.61 -12.16 6.89
N ILE A 102 8.14 -13.23 6.24
CA ILE A 102 8.38 -13.46 4.80
C ILE A 102 7.72 -12.37 3.97
N VAL A 103 6.45 -12.03 4.27
CA VAL A 103 5.70 -10.96 3.57
C VAL A 103 6.41 -9.61 3.69
N LEU A 104 6.85 -9.27 4.90
CA LEU A 104 7.56 -8.01 5.17
C LEU A 104 8.93 -7.96 4.49
N LEU A 105 9.70 -9.05 4.50
CA LEU A 105 11.01 -9.12 3.84
C LEU A 105 10.88 -8.94 2.32
N ASP A 106 9.87 -9.56 1.70
CA ASP A 106 9.64 -9.42 0.27
C ASP A 106 9.18 -8.00 -0.08
N PHE A 107 8.28 -7.42 0.72
CA PHE A 107 7.82 -6.05 0.51
C PHE A 107 8.94 -5.02 0.73
N HIS A 108 9.78 -5.21 1.75
CA HIS A 108 10.94 -4.36 2.00
C HIS A 108 11.88 -4.28 0.78
N LYS A 109 12.15 -5.42 0.12
CA LYS A 109 12.95 -5.45 -1.13
C LYS A 109 12.30 -4.62 -2.25
N VAL A 110 10.97 -4.64 -2.33
CA VAL A 110 10.25 -3.87 -3.35
C VAL A 110 10.26 -2.39 -3.00
N ILE A 111 10.07 -2.00 -1.73
CA ILE A 111 10.20 -0.61 -1.27
C ILE A 111 11.57 -0.04 -1.63
N GLN A 112 12.64 -0.81 -1.43
CA GLN A 112 14.00 -0.34 -1.77
C GLN A 112 14.16 0.03 -3.25
N ARG A 113 13.41 -0.62 -4.16
CA ARG A 113 13.43 -0.36 -5.60
C ARG A 113 12.61 0.87 -6.02
N ALA A 114 11.66 1.28 -5.19
CA ALA A 114 10.76 2.39 -5.47
C ALA A 114 11.42 3.75 -5.17
N ASP A 115 11.05 4.75 -5.95
CA ASP A 115 11.35 6.17 -5.69
C ASP A 115 10.16 6.83 -5.00
N TYR A 116 8.95 6.44 -5.37
CA TYR A 116 7.69 6.94 -4.84
C TYR A 116 6.84 5.81 -4.26
N LEU A 117 6.26 6.06 -3.10
CA LEU A 117 5.21 5.23 -2.50
C LEU A 117 3.86 5.91 -2.75
N VAL A 118 2.90 5.16 -3.26
CA VAL A 118 1.58 5.68 -3.64
C VAL A 118 0.49 4.85 -3.00
N ALA A 119 -0.48 5.51 -2.34
CA ALA A 119 -1.69 4.85 -1.85
C ALA A 119 -2.86 5.84 -1.80
N HIS A 120 -4.08 5.31 -1.65
CA HIS A 120 -5.25 6.13 -1.34
C HIS A 120 -5.41 6.21 0.18
N ASN A 121 -5.07 7.36 0.79
CA ASN A 121 -4.87 7.54 2.23
C ASN A 121 -3.56 6.91 2.78
N ILE A 122 -2.46 7.13 2.08
CA ILE A 122 -1.14 6.55 2.39
C ILE A 122 -0.72 6.66 3.87
N ARG A 123 -1.23 7.68 4.60
CA ARG A 123 -0.93 7.86 6.03
C ARG A 123 -1.37 6.69 6.90
N PHE A 124 -2.38 5.94 6.47
CA PHE A 124 -2.80 4.73 7.14
C PHE A 124 -1.85 3.58 6.83
N ASP A 125 -1.70 3.26 5.56
CA ASP A 125 -0.93 2.09 5.09
C ASP A 125 0.53 2.16 5.51
N GLU A 126 1.16 3.33 5.43
CA GLU A 126 2.54 3.52 5.89
C GLU A 126 2.72 3.23 7.39
N LYS A 127 1.72 3.58 8.21
CA LYS A 127 1.75 3.33 9.65
C LYS A 127 1.55 1.86 9.98
N ILE A 128 0.65 1.19 9.25
CA ILE A 128 0.41 -0.25 9.40
C ILE A 128 1.68 -1.04 9.10
N VAL A 129 2.27 -0.82 7.91
CA VAL A 129 3.48 -1.54 7.50
C VAL A 129 4.67 -1.20 8.41
N GLY A 130 4.86 0.08 8.72
CA GLY A 130 5.94 0.50 9.61
C GLY A 130 5.80 -0.06 11.02
N ALA A 131 4.57 -0.14 11.58
CA ALA A 131 4.34 -0.79 12.88
C ALA A 131 4.68 -2.29 12.83
N GLU A 132 4.37 -2.98 11.73
CA GLU A 132 4.75 -4.38 11.56
C GLU A 132 6.27 -4.55 11.37
N PHE A 133 6.97 -3.62 10.68
CA PHE A 133 8.43 -3.62 10.65
C PHE A 133 9.01 -3.51 12.05
N LEU A 134 8.53 -2.57 12.87
CA LEU A 134 9.00 -2.40 14.25
C LEU A 134 8.72 -3.64 15.13
N ARG A 135 7.51 -4.26 15.02
CA ARG A 135 7.20 -5.50 15.74
C ARG A 135 8.16 -6.63 15.40
N ASN A 136 8.60 -6.69 14.16
CA ASN A 136 9.52 -7.72 13.65
C ASN A 136 10.99 -7.30 13.73
N LYS A 137 11.32 -6.18 14.42
CA LYS A 137 12.69 -5.64 14.56
C LYS A 137 13.38 -5.42 13.21
N MET A 138 12.61 -5.09 12.19
CA MET A 138 13.10 -4.73 10.87
C MET A 138 13.28 -3.20 10.77
N GLU A 139 14.20 -2.79 9.90
CA GLU A 139 14.36 -1.38 9.55
C GLU A 139 13.13 -0.87 8.78
N ASP A 140 12.56 0.25 9.23
CA ASP A 140 11.51 0.95 8.49
C ASP A 140 12.11 1.86 7.43
N CYS A 141 12.11 1.41 6.19
CA CYS A 141 12.61 2.16 5.04
C CYS A 141 11.56 3.10 4.39
N ILE A 142 10.32 3.10 4.88
CA ILE A 142 9.22 3.94 4.35
C ILE A 142 9.50 5.45 4.51
N PRO A 143 10.02 5.95 5.67
CA PRO A 143 10.26 7.38 5.86
C PRO A 143 11.22 8.01 4.84
N ALA A 144 12.15 7.22 4.31
CA ALA A 144 13.15 7.69 3.33
C ALA A 144 12.59 7.85 1.90
N LYS A 145 11.34 7.43 1.64
CA LYS A 145 10.71 7.47 0.32
C LYS A 145 9.82 8.69 0.13
N LYS A 146 9.73 9.19 -1.10
CA LYS A 146 8.72 10.18 -1.48
C LYS A 146 7.35 9.53 -1.46
N LYS A 147 6.34 10.27 -1.00
CA LYS A 147 4.98 9.74 -0.78
C LYS A 147 3.96 10.55 -1.57
N ILE A 148 3.03 9.86 -2.20
CA ILE A 148 1.93 10.45 -2.95
C ILE A 148 0.63 9.86 -2.43
N CYS A 149 -0.25 10.71 -1.97
CA CYS A 149 -1.58 10.34 -1.48
C CYS A 149 -2.64 10.73 -2.50
N THR A 150 -3.20 9.79 -3.25
CA THR A 150 -4.22 10.10 -4.27
C THR A 150 -5.46 10.74 -3.66
N MET A 151 -5.80 10.40 -2.41
CA MET A 151 -6.91 11.02 -1.66
C MET A 151 -6.67 12.53 -1.44
N GLN A 152 -5.50 12.89 -0.90
CA GLN A 152 -5.18 14.28 -0.60
C GLN A 152 -4.98 15.10 -1.89
N SER A 153 -4.26 14.57 -2.87
CA SER A 153 -3.99 15.24 -4.13
C SER A 153 -5.26 15.55 -4.93
N SER A 154 -6.29 14.71 -4.80
CA SER A 154 -7.53 14.87 -5.55
C SER A 154 -8.64 15.63 -4.82
N THR A 155 -8.42 16.10 -3.59
CA THR A 155 -9.46 16.73 -2.76
C THR A 155 -10.08 17.94 -3.44
N ASN A 156 -9.28 18.87 -3.97
CA ASN A 156 -9.76 20.04 -4.67
C ASN A 156 -10.38 19.70 -6.03
N TYR A 157 -9.85 18.71 -6.73
CA TYR A 157 -10.41 18.23 -8.00
C TYR A 157 -11.79 17.60 -7.84
N CYS A 158 -11.97 16.78 -6.82
CA CYS A 158 -13.26 16.17 -6.51
C CYS A 158 -14.27 17.20 -6.03
N ALA A 159 -13.84 18.21 -5.27
CA ALA A 159 -14.65 19.31 -4.74
C ALA A 159 -15.91 18.83 -4.00
N LEU A 160 -15.80 17.73 -3.26
CA LEU A 160 -16.93 17.15 -2.51
C LEU A 160 -17.20 18.00 -1.26
N PRO A 161 -18.47 18.42 -1.01
CA PRO A 161 -18.80 19.23 0.15
C PRO A 161 -18.43 18.54 1.47
N GLY A 162 -17.76 19.28 2.36
CA GLY A 162 -17.44 18.89 3.73
C GLY A 162 -17.90 19.94 4.73
N THR A 163 -17.69 19.70 6.01
CA THR A 163 -18.10 20.61 7.09
C THR A 163 -17.35 21.94 7.04
N CYS A 164 -16.07 21.91 6.64
CA CYS A 164 -15.21 23.09 6.53
C CYS A 164 -14.42 23.02 5.21
N GLY A 165 -15.06 23.33 4.07
CA GLY A 165 -14.46 23.19 2.75
C GLY A 165 -14.73 21.83 2.10
N TYR A 166 -13.76 21.30 1.35
CA TYR A 166 -13.94 20.00 0.69
C TYR A 166 -13.49 18.86 1.60
N LYS A 167 -14.28 17.78 1.63
CA LYS A 167 -13.88 16.53 2.30
C LYS A 167 -12.90 15.75 1.43
N TRP A 168 -12.11 14.90 2.05
CA TRP A 168 -11.32 13.89 1.36
C TRP A 168 -12.23 12.89 0.64
N PRO A 169 -12.01 12.64 -0.67
CA PRO A 169 -12.81 11.68 -1.41
C PRO A 169 -12.46 10.24 -0.97
N LYS A 170 -13.45 9.37 -0.92
CA LYS A 170 -13.22 7.93 -0.92
C LYS A 170 -12.68 7.52 -2.29
N LEU A 171 -12.01 6.37 -2.37
CA LEU A 171 -11.47 5.85 -3.64
C LEU A 171 -12.56 5.69 -4.69
N ALA A 172 -13.73 5.17 -4.32
CA ALA A 172 -14.88 5.04 -5.21
C ALA A 172 -15.40 6.40 -5.71
N GLU A 173 -15.40 7.44 -4.85
CA GLU A 173 -15.82 8.80 -5.25
C GLU A 173 -14.82 9.43 -6.24
N LEU A 174 -13.51 9.22 -6.01
CA LEU A 174 -12.47 9.65 -6.94
C LEU A 174 -12.57 8.92 -8.28
N HIS A 175 -12.72 7.60 -8.26
CA HIS A 175 -12.86 6.78 -9.47
C HIS A 175 -14.09 7.21 -10.27
N GLN A 176 -15.26 7.37 -9.62
CA GLN A 176 -16.48 7.86 -10.25
C GLN A 176 -16.30 9.25 -10.86
N LYS A 177 -15.57 10.15 -10.19
CA LYS A 177 -15.29 11.51 -10.69
C LYS A 177 -14.42 11.50 -11.94
N LEU A 178 -13.41 10.61 -11.99
CA LEU A 178 -12.46 10.54 -13.10
C LEU A 178 -13.02 9.79 -14.31
N PHE A 179 -13.76 8.70 -14.08
CA PHE A 179 -14.13 7.77 -15.16
C PHE A 179 -15.61 7.68 -15.42
N HIS A 180 -16.45 8.35 -14.62
CA HIS A 180 -17.92 8.31 -14.70
C HIS A 180 -18.53 6.89 -14.55
N THR A 181 -17.74 5.96 -14.01
CA THR A 181 -18.15 4.58 -13.72
C THR A 181 -17.75 4.23 -12.28
N GLY A 182 -18.57 3.41 -11.61
CA GLY A 182 -18.14 2.75 -10.38
C GLY A 182 -17.05 1.71 -10.66
N PHE A 183 -16.40 1.21 -9.62
CA PHE A 183 -15.66 -0.03 -9.68
C PHE A 183 -16.29 -1.03 -8.70
N GLU A 184 -16.38 -2.28 -9.15
CA GLU A 184 -16.92 -3.36 -8.34
C GLU A 184 -15.83 -3.88 -7.37
N GLU A 185 -16.27 -4.47 -6.25
CA GLU A 185 -15.38 -5.08 -5.25
C GLU A 185 -14.55 -4.11 -4.39
N ALA A 186 -15.08 -2.93 -4.03
CA ALA A 186 -14.49 -2.12 -2.97
C ALA A 186 -14.26 -2.97 -1.70
N HIS A 187 -13.13 -2.74 -1.00
CA HIS A 187 -12.64 -3.51 0.15
C HIS A 187 -12.05 -4.89 -0.20
N ASN A 188 -11.52 -5.00 -1.41
CA ASN A 188 -10.58 -6.06 -1.78
C ASN A 188 -9.26 -5.37 -2.14
N ALA A 189 -8.19 -5.60 -1.39
CA ALA A 189 -6.91 -4.90 -1.61
C ALA A 189 -6.40 -4.99 -3.06
N ALA A 190 -6.69 -6.07 -3.80
CA ALA A 190 -6.31 -6.18 -5.21
C ALA A 190 -7.15 -5.28 -6.13
N ALA A 191 -8.45 -5.12 -5.86
CA ALA A 191 -9.34 -4.24 -6.62
C ALA A 191 -9.04 -2.77 -6.27
N ASP A 192 -8.86 -2.47 -4.98
CA ASP A 192 -8.58 -1.12 -4.50
C ASP A 192 -7.24 -0.60 -5.01
N ILE A 193 -6.19 -1.44 -5.02
CA ILE A 193 -4.90 -1.03 -5.58
C ILE A 193 -4.98 -0.83 -7.11
N ALA A 194 -5.73 -1.66 -7.84
CA ALA A 194 -5.92 -1.48 -9.27
C ALA A 194 -6.67 -0.17 -9.61
N ALA A 195 -7.70 0.17 -8.82
CA ALA A 195 -8.41 1.45 -8.92
C ALA A 195 -7.49 2.63 -8.56
N THR A 196 -6.67 2.49 -7.50
CA THR A 196 -5.68 3.52 -7.11
C THR A 196 -4.66 3.79 -8.21
N VAL A 197 -4.14 2.75 -8.88
CA VAL A 197 -3.23 2.88 -10.03
C VAL A 197 -3.88 3.65 -11.16
N LYS A 198 -5.12 3.28 -11.55
CA LYS A 198 -5.85 3.99 -12.61
C LYS A 198 -6.07 5.46 -12.26
N CYS A 199 -6.53 5.73 -11.04
CA CYS A 199 -6.75 7.09 -10.57
C CYS A 199 -5.45 7.91 -10.56
N PHE A 200 -4.33 7.35 -10.10
CA PHE A 200 -3.03 8.01 -10.06
C PHE A 200 -2.56 8.44 -11.46
N TRP A 201 -2.58 7.52 -12.43
CA TRP A 201 -2.13 7.84 -13.78
C TRP A 201 -3.01 8.89 -14.45
N GLU A 202 -4.32 8.85 -14.21
CA GLU A 202 -5.24 9.87 -14.72
C GLU A 202 -5.02 11.24 -14.05
N LEU A 203 -4.81 11.28 -12.73
CA LEU A 203 -4.48 12.51 -12.01
C LEU A 203 -3.13 13.11 -12.49
N LYS A 204 -2.14 12.27 -12.79
CA LYS A 204 -0.85 12.69 -13.39
C LYS A 204 -1.07 13.25 -14.80
N ARG A 205 -1.88 12.58 -15.62
CA ARG A 205 -2.23 13.05 -16.97
C ARG A 205 -2.94 14.41 -16.96
N LEU A 206 -3.80 14.64 -15.97
CA LEU A 206 -4.52 15.91 -15.78
C LEU A 206 -3.68 17.03 -15.14
N GLY A 207 -2.41 16.78 -14.78
CA GLY A 207 -1.55 17.75 -14.09
C GLY A 207 -1.97 18.03 -12.64
N ILE A 208 -2.79 17.17 -12.02
CA ILE A 208 -3.21 17.31 -10.61
C ILE A 208 -2.13 16.76 -9.68
N ILE A 209 -1.40 15.75 -10.12
CA ILE A 209 -0.20 15.22 -9.48
C ILE A 209 1.00 15.63 -10.34
N GLU A 210 1.83 16.51 -9.79
CA GLU A 210 3.13 16.92 -10.34
C GLU A 210 4.25 16.29 -9.51
N LEU A 211 5.39 15.88 -10.15
CA LEU A 211 6.46 15.07 -9.53
C LEU A 211 7.83 15.76 -9.64
#